data_ac291b882efd217d274d7302f1334abb
#
_entry.id   ac291b882efd217d274d7302f1334abb
#
_cell.length_a   1.000
_cell.length_b   1.000
_cell.length_c   1.000
_cell.angle_alpha   90.00
_cell.angle_beta   90.00
_cell.angle_gamma   90.00
#
_symmetry.space_group_name_H-M   'P 1'
#
loop_
_entity.id
_entity.type
_entity.pdbx_description
1 polymer ?
#
loop_
_entity_poly.entity_id
_entity_poly.type
_entity_poly.pdbx_seq_one_letter_code
_entity_poly.pdbx_strand_id
1 'polypeptide(L)' 'MDYVVNLHVEVVDEGAYAVAMMECPSGAFKGEGRAKIGQSDGTQHMATDLATARALRAIEGDLMEHVHERIDRCTDTP' A
#
# COMPACT_ATOMS: atom_id res chain seq x y z
N MET A 1 -12.44 10.05 -13.80
CA MET A 1 -12.08 8.61 -13.70
C MET A 1 -11.74 8.29 -12.26
N ASP A 2 -12.34 7.25 -11.72
CA ASP A 2 -12.14 6.90 -10.33
C ASP A 2 -11.43 5.56 -10.22
N TYR A 3 -10.42 5.51 -9.37
CA TYR A 3 -9.77 4.26 -9.01
C TYR A 3 -10.23 3.82 -7.64
N VAL A 4 -10.38 2.53 -7.45
CA VAL A 4 -10.84 1.98 -6.18
C VAL A 4 -9.70 1.18 -5.56
N VAL A 5 -9.42 1.48 -4.30
CA VAL A 5 -8.45 0.73 -3.52
C VAL A 5 -9.23 -0.06 -2.47
N ASN A 6 -9.06 -1.37 -2.48
CA ASN A 6 -9.66 -2.22 -1.47
C ASN A 6 -8.64 -2.45 -0.36
N LEU A 7 -9.03 -2.13 0.86
CA LEU A 7 -8.18 -2.29 2.03
C LEU A 7 -8.78 -3.36 2.94
N HIS A 8 -7.94 -4.30 3.32
CA HIS A 8 -8.28 -5.28 4.33
C HIS A 8 -7.32 -5.12 5.49
N VAL A 9 -7.84 -4.88 6.68
CA VAL A 9 -7.02 -4.67 7.87
C VAL A 9 -7.40 -5.70 8.92
N GLU A 10 -6.41 -6.41 9.42
CA GLU A 10 -6.60 -7.37 10.48
C GLU A 10 -5.80 -6.95 11.70
N VAL A 11 -6.43 -7.05 12.86
CA VAL A 11 -5.74 -6.85 14.13
C VAL A 11 -5.31 -8.22 14.61
N VAL A 12 -4.02 -8.36 14.85
CA VAL A 12 -3.44 -9.59 15.37
C VAL A 12 -2.94 -9.33 16.79
N ASP A 13 -2.56 -10.39 17.49
CA ASP A 13 -2.24 -10.29 18.91
C ASP A 13 -1.20 -9.23 19.25
N GLU A 14 -0.25 -9.01 18.35
CA GLU A 14 0.86 -8.10 18.62
C GLU A 14 0.89 -6.90 17.70
N GLY A 15 -0.17 -6.67 16.92
CA GLY A 15 -0.14 -5.56 16.01
C GLY A 15 -1.28 -5.56 15.00
N ALA A 16 -1.01 -5.05 13.83
CA ALA A 16 -1.96 -5.00 12.74
C ALA A 16 -1.28 -5.33 11.41
N TYR A 17 -2.07 -5.87 10.53
CA TYR A 17 -1.65 -6.22 9.19
C TYR A 17 -2.67 -5.65 8.20
N ALA A 18 -2.19 -5.01 7.16
CA ALA A 18 -3.07 -4.42 6.16
C ALA A 18 -2.65 -4.85 4.77
N VAL A 19 -3.62 -5.14 3.94
CA VAL A 19 -3.41 -5.43 2.53
C VAL A 19 -4.24 -4.44 1.72
N ALA A 20 -3.59 -3.75 0.82
CA ALA A 20 -4.26 -2.84 -0.12
C ALA A 20 -4.14 -3.42 -1.51
N MET A 21 -5.26 -3.41 -2.23
CA MET A 21 -5.29 -3.89 -3.62
C MET A 21 -5.96 -2.85 -4.48
N MET A 22 -5.36 -2.56 -5.62
CA MET A 22 -5.90 -1.58 -6.54
C MET A 22 -5.86 -2.15 -7.96
N GLU A 23 -6.95 -1.97 -8.68
CA GLU A 23 -7.01 -2.29 -10.09
C GLU A 23 -7.14 -1.00 -10.89
N CYS A 24 -6.38 -0.90 -11.94
CA CYS A 24 -6.44 0.24 -12.84
C CYS A 24 -6.18 -0.25 -14.27
N PRO A 25 -6.35 0.62 -15.28
CA PRO A 25 -6.14 0.18 -16.67
C PRO A 25 -4.76 -0.38 -16.95
N SER A 26 -3.76 0.03 -16.19
CA SER A 26 -2.38 -0.47 -16.38
C SER A 26 -2.15 -1.81 -15.73
N GLY A 27 -3.03 -2.30 -14.87
CA GLY A 27 -2.86 -3.57 -14.18
C GLY A 27 -3.36 -3.53 -12.75
N ALA A 28 -3.00 -4.56 -12.01
CA ALA A 28 -3.38 -4.69 -10.61
C ALA A 28 -2.14 -4.51 -9.74
N PHE A 29 -2.31 -3.80 -8.63
CA PHE A 29 -1.22 -3.54 -7.69
C PHE A 29 -1.66 -3.98 -6.30
N LYS A 30 -0.72 -4.51 -5.53
CA LYS A 30 -0.97 -4.98 -4.19
C LYS A 30 0.13 -4.47 -3.27
N GLY A 31 -0.27 -3.93 -2.13
CA GLY A 31 0.66 -3.50 -1.11
C GLY A 31 0.33 -4.11 0.23
N GLU A 32 1.33 -4.42 1.01
CA GLU A 32 1.16 -4.97 2.35
C GLU A 32 1.87 -4.09 3.36
N GLY A 33 1.25 -3.95 4.53
CA GLY A 33 1.84 -3.21 5.61
C GLY A 33 1.60 -3.89 6.93
N ARG A 34 2.57 -3.79 7.83
CA ARG A 34 2.48 -4.34 9.17
C ARG A 34 2.95 -3.31 10.17
N ALA A 35 2.38 -3.36 11.35
CA ALA A 35 2.80 -2.54 12.46
C ALA A 35 2.63 -3.32 13.74
N LYS A 36 3.56 -3.16 14.65
CA LYS A 36 3.45 -3.77 15.96
C LYS A 36 2.78 -2.81 16.92
N ILE A 37 1.97 -3.36 17.83
CA ILE A 37 1.42 -2.58 18.92
C ILE A 37 2.54 -2.33 19.91
N GLY A 38 2.79 -1.07 20.22
CA GLY A 38 3.73 -0.74 21.28
C GLY A 38 3.18 -1.16 22.63
N GLN A 39 4.05 -1.23 23.63
CA GLN A 39 3.64 -1.62 24.97
C GLN A 39 2.87 -0.52 25.69
N SER A 40 2.79 0.65 25.12
CA SER A 40 2.03 1.74 25.70
C SER A 40 0.59 1.70 25.23
N ASP A 41 -0.28 2.18 26.07
CA ASP A 41 -1.71 2.05 25.92
C ASP A 41 -2.30 2.74 24.71
N GLY A 42 -3.41 2.22 24.23
CA GLY A 42 -4.22 2.87 23.21
C GLY A 42 -3.63 2.83 21.81
N THR A 43 -2.66 1.97 21.59
CA THR A 43 -1.92 1.94 20.33
C THR A 43 -2.53 1.09 19.26
N GLN A 44 -3.64 0.39 19.53
CA GLN A 44 -4.26 -0.48 18.55
C GLN A 44 -4.71 0.29 17.31
N HIS A 45 -5.34 1.45 17.51
CA HIS A 45 -5.73 2.29 16.37
C HIS A 45 -4.53 2.84 15.63
N MET A 46 -3.49 3.19 16.36
CA MET A 46 -2.26 3.66 15.73
C MET A 46 -1.60 2.55 14.91
N ALA A 47 -1.63 1.32 15.42
CA ALA A 47 -1.06 0.20 14.69
C ALA A 47 -1.83 -0.08 13.41
N THR A 48 -3.17 -0.03 13.45
CA THR A 48 -3.97 -0.22 12.24
C THR A 48 -3.74 0.89 11.24
N ASP A 49 -3.67 2.13 11.71
CA ASP A 49 -3.42 3.27 10.83
C ASP A 49 -2.02 3.17 10.20
N LEU A 50 -1.04 2.79 10.97
CA LEU A 50 0.33 2.67 10.46
C LEU A 50 0.45 1.52 9.46
N ALA A 51 -0.16 0.38 9.75
CA ALA A 51 -0.16 -0.74 8.83
C ALA A 51 -0.85 -0.35 7.51
N THR A 52 -1.96 0.36 7.61
CA THR A 52 -2.68 0.86 6.43
C THR A 52 -1.82 1.82 5.62
N ALA A 53 -1.17 2.76 6.30
CA ALA A 53 -0.29 3.72 5.62
C ALA A 53 0.86 3.00 4.91
N ARG A 54 1.43 2.00 5.54
CA ARG A 54 2.51 1.21 4.93
C ARG A 54 2.04 0.43 3.73
N ALA A 55 0.82 -0.13 3.78
CA ALA A 55 0.25 -0.84 2.65
C ALA A 55 0.02 0.10 1.46
N LEU A 56 -0.51 1.29 1.72
CA LEU A 56 -0.74 2.29 0.67
C LEU A 56 0.57 2.79 0.10
N ARG A 57 1.58 2.95 0.94
CA ARG A 57 2.90 3.39 0.48
C ARG A 57 3.54 2.34 -0.43
N ALA A 58 3.33 1.07 -0.16
CA ALA A 58 3.82 0.00 -1.01
C ALA A 58 3.19 0.07 -2.40
N ILE A 59 1.89 0.34 -2.47
CA ILE A 59 1.21 0.53 -3.77
C ILE A 59 1.76 1.77 -4.47
N GLU A 60 1.95 2.86 -3.75
CA GLU A 60 2.52 4.07 -4.32
C GLU A 60 3.87 3.79 -4.96
N GLY A 61 4.73 3.07 -4.26
CA GLY A 61 6.05 2.73 -4.78
C GLY A 61 5.97 1.92 -6.06
N ASP A 62 5.10 0.93 -6.11
CA ASP A 62 4.92 0.11 -7.29
C ASP A 62 4.37 0.92 -8.46
N LEU A 63 3.43 1.82 -8.19
CA LEU A 63 2.90 2.69 -9.23
C LEU A 63 3.98 3.63 -9.78
N MET A 64 4.78 4.21 -8.90
CA MET A 64 5.86 5.11 -9.33
C MET A 64 6.87 4.37 -10.18
N GLU A 65 7.22 3.16 -9.79
CA GLU A 65 8.13 2.34 -10.57
C GLU A 65 7.55 2.04 -11.96
N HIS A 66 6.27 1.70 -12.00
CA HIS A 66 5.58 1.44 -13.26
C HIS A 66 5.56 2.67 -14.17
N VAL A 67 5.30 3.84 -13.60
CA VAL A 67 5.30 5.10 -14.35
C VAL A 67 6.70 5.40 -14.89
N HIS A 68 7.73 5.20 -14.08
CA HIS A 68 9.10 5.42 -14.52
C HIS A 68 9.49 4.50 -15.67
N GLU A 69 9.10 3.24 -15.62
CA GLU A 69 9.35 2.30 -16.71
C GLU A 69 8.69 2.77 -18.01
N ARG A 70 7.46 3.25 -17.92
CA ARG A 70 6.76 3.74 -19.11
C ARG A 70 7.39 5.00 -19.67
N ILE A 71 7.82 5.90 -18.81
CA ILE A 71 8.51 7.13 -19.24
C ILE A 71 9.82 6.76 -19.93
N ASP A 72 10.57 5.84 -19.36
CA ASP A 72 11.83 5.40 -19.95
C ASP A 72 11.62 4.80 -21.35
N ARG A 73 10.56 4.00 -21.50
CA ARG A 73 10.24 3.45 -22.82
C ARG A 73 9.87 4.53 -23.83
N CYS A 74 9.16 5.56 -23.38
CA CYS A 74 8.77 6.65 -24.26
C CYS A 74 9.98 7.51 -24.66
N THR A 75 10.95 7.66 -23.75
CA THR A 75 12.15 8.44 -24.07
C THR A 75 13.16 7.67 -24.89
N ASP A 76 13.14 6.36 -24.83
CA ASP A 76 14.04 5.51 -25.63
C ASP A 76 13.60 5.35 -27.08
N THR A 77 12.41 5.81 -27.42
CA THR A 77 11.96 5.75 -28.80
C THR A 77 12.53 6.92 -29.59
N PRO A 78 13.31 6.65 -30.61
CA PRO A 78 13.84 7.74 -31.46
C PRO A 78 12.75 8.48 -32.21
#